data_5e372519be4489ce7690e501e73039db
#
_entry.id   5e372519be4489ce7690e501e73039db
#
_cell.length_a   1.000
_cell.length_b   1.000
_cell.length_c   1.000
_cell.angle_alpha   90.00
_cell.angle_beta   90.00
_cell.angle_gamma   90.00
#
_symmetry.space_group_name_H-M   'P 1'
#
loop_
_entity.id
_entity.type
_entity.pdbx_description
1 polymer ?
#
loop_
_entity_poly.entity_id
_entity_poly.type
_entity_poly.pdbx_seq_one_letter_code
_entity_poly.pdbx_strand_id
1 'polypeptide(L)'
;MEMLGKCCSRGRDRASREFIILWSKNHQLKKRVYFVERRLVKVKNSPTTLFCLVVILSLGVLVTTGHSCMSFQVTAKDGNVMIGRTMEFGVDSHWKIAVVPRNMLFTSPAPGGKDGLTWKSKYGYVAVVGWGIDDMVSDGLNEAGLSFGGLWYEPGLNYQDVTQGQEARALAQTMFGAWILGNFATVDEVKMAMDKVIIFGYVVPSLGIAPPGHSIMYDASGKCIVMEFDELGKVRIYDNPLGILTNAPNFPWHINHLRQYIGMSDQNPKPRVMAGMKFIPTGNGAGLIGLPGDLTPPSRFIRLGVTTNFADQAENSGKGLNLCQHIVNAFNIVSGVVVEKSPDGKVIAKETTQFATFRDLTNKIFYFQTYENLDLRKIDLGKLDFLTDKVKFIQMDGGIQSVKDVTNTAK
;
A
#
# COMPACT_ATOMS: atom_id res chain seq x y z
N MET A 1 29.38 -29.42 6.88
CA MET A 1 30.26 -30.57 6.67
C MET A 1 29.61 -31.73 7.39
N GLU A 2 28.81 -32.40 6.60
CA GLU A 2 28.89 -33.83 6.27
C GLU A 2 28.63 -34.77 7.44
N MET A 3 27.57 -35.58 7.37
CA MET A 3 27.63 -36.90 6.72
C MET A 3 26.21 -37.45 6.44
N LEU A 4 25.99 -37.84 5.20
CA LEU A 4 24.90 -38.70 4.77
C LEU A 4 25.27 -40.18 5.07
N GLY A 5 24.54 -40.82 5.95
CA GLY A 5 24.63 -42.27 6.15
C GLY A 5 23.45 -42.94 5.45
N LYS A 6 23.70 -43.62 4.33
CA LYS A 6 22.77 -44.58 3.73
C LYS A 6 22.89 -45.92 4.42
N CYS A 7 21.80 -46.38 5.00
CA CYS A 7 21.68 -47.77 5.41
C CYS A 7 20.79 -48.53 4.43
N CYS A 8 21.38 -49.43 3.63
CA CYS A 8 20.69 -50.27 2.67
C CYS A 8 20.42 -51.64 3.33
N SER A 9 19.16 -52.06 3.50
CA SER A 9 18.80 -53.44 3.77
C SER A 9 17.89 -53.97 2.66
N ARG A 10 18.34 -55.08 2.04
CA ARG A 10 17.60 -55.85 1.03
C ARG A 10 16.39 -56.55 1.66
N GLY A 11 15.24 -56.45 1.02
CA GLY A 11 14.15 -57.41 1.24
C GLY A 11 12.75 -56.85 0.93
N ARG A 12 12.21 -57.23 -0.23
CA ARG A 12 10.79 -57.37 -0.62
C ARG A 12 9.80 -56.27 -0.25
N ASP A 13 9.27 -55.66 -1.28
CA ASP A 13 7.93 -55.04 -1.39
C ASP A 13 7.33 -54.50 -0.09
N ARG A 14 7.70 -53.28 0.27
CA ARG A 14 6.87 -52.34 1.04
C ARG A 14 7.36 -50.93 0.78
N ALA A 15 6.39 -50.04 0.61
CA ALA A 15 6.57 -48.62 0.31
C ALA A 15 7.76 -48.00 1.05
N SER A 16 8.66 -47.35 0.32
CA SER A 16 9.82 -46.64 0.86
C SER A 16 9.36 -45.47 1.74
N ARG A 17 9.76 -45.54 3.02
CA ARG A 17 9.57 -44.42 3.98
C ARG A 17 10.88 -43.64 4.00
N GLU A 18 10.80 -42.36 3.60
CA GLU A 18 11.91 -41.42 3.79
C GLU A 18 11.76 -40.72 5.14
N PHE A 19 12.83 -40.68 5.90
CA PHE A 19 12.91 -39.95 7.17
C PHE A 19 13.66 -38.63 6.94
N ILE A 20 13.03 -37.51 7.28
CA ILE A 20 13.70 -36.22 7.37
C ILE A 20 13.86 -35.89 8.84
N ILE A 21 15.09 -35.79 9.33
CA ILE A 21 15.42 -35.36 10.68
C ILE A 21 15.91 -33.92 10.60
N LEU A 22 15.10 -32.99 11.11
CA LEU A 22 15.51 -31.59 11.31
C LEU A 22 16.08 -31.43 12.73
N TRP A 23 17.33 -31.02 12.85
CA TRP A 23 18.00 -30.74 14.11
C TRP A 23 17.86 -29.27 14.46
N SER A 24 17.26 -28.95 15.62
CA SER A 24 17.23 -27.61 16.20
C SER A 24 18.18 -27.58 17.41
N LYS A 25 19.00 -26.52 17.46
CA LYS A 25 20.01 -26.26 18.52
C LYS A 25 19.44 -25.53 19.74
N ASN A 26 18.24 -25.83 20.20
CA ASN A 26 17.78 -25.31 21.49
C ASN A 26 17.29 -26.43 22.41
N HIS A 27 18.02 -26.62 23.52
CA HIS A 27 17.65 -27.50 24.61
C HIS A 27 16.35 -27.03 25.27
N GLN A 28 15.43 -27.97 25.44
CA GLN A 28 14.14 -27.89 26.12
C GLN A 28 12.91 -27.83 25.20
N LEU A 29 12.73 -28.80 24.31
CA LEU A 29 11.39 -29.11 23.82
C LEU A 29 11.25 -30.62 23.49
N LYS A 30 10.22 -31.23 24.06
CA LYS A 30 9.86 -32.62 23.89
C LYS A 30 9.70 -33.00 22.42
N LYS A 31 10.35 -34.07 21.98
CA LYS A 31 10.23 -34.63 20.64
C LYS A 31 8.77 -35.00 20.33
N ARG A 32 8.15 -34.34 19.38
CA ARG A 32 6.93 -34.80 18.72
C ARG A 32 7.30 -35.35 17.34
N VAL A 33 7.03 -36.62 17.12
CA VAL A 33 7.19 -37.26 15.82
C VAL A 33 5.85 -37.12 15.08
N TYR A 34 5.86 -36.48 13.94
CA TYR A 34 4.68 -36.39 13.08
C TYR A 34 4.79 -37.44 11.97
N PHE A 35 3.77 -38.28 11.85
CA PHE A 35 3.62 -39.20 10.73
C PHE A 35 2.81 -38.52 9.63
N VAL A 36 3.38 -38.39 8.44
CA VAL A 36 2.65 -38.03 7.24
C VAL A 36 2.49 -39.26 6.37
N GLU A 37 1.29 -39.82 6.34
CA GLU A 37 0.92 -40.88 5.38
C GLU A 37 0.60 -40.26 4.02
N ARG A 38 1.47 -40.48 3.04
CA ARG A 38 1.11 -40.21 1.62
C ARG A 38 0.32 -41.38 1.06
N ARG A 39 -0.99 -41.22 0.91
CA ARG A 39 -1.79 -42.09 0.05
C ARG A 39 -1.50 -41.72 -1.41
N LEU A 40 -0.83 -42.63 -2.12
CA LEU A 40 -0.72 -42.58 -3.57
C LEU A 40 -2.12 -42.90 -4.14
N VAL A 41 -2.83 -41.86 -4.59
CA VAL A 41 -4.05 -42.01 -5.38
C VAL A 41 -3.59 -42.42 -6.78
N LYS A 42 -3.90 -43.63 -7.21
CA LYS A 42 -3.76 -44.08 -8.61
C LYS A 42 -4.75 -43.26 -9.43
N VAL A 43 -4.31 -42.17 -10.09
CA VAL A 43 -5.08 -41.41 -11.04
C VAL A 43 -5.23 -42.27 -12.30
N LYS A 44 -6.45 -42.72 -12.61
CA LYS A 44 -6.76 -43.29 -13.92
C LYS A 44 -6.60 -42.18 -14.96
N ASN A 45 -5.73 -42.43 -15.93
CA ASN A 45 -5.55 -41.55 -17.09
C ASN A 45 -6.84 -41.50 -17.91
N SER A 46 -7.70 -40.56 -17.63
CA SER A 46 -8.82 -40.17 -18.51
C SER A 46 -8.52 -38.75 -19.05
N PRO A 47 -8.79 -38.48 -20.33
CA PRO A 47 -8.55 -37.17 -20.93
C PRO A 47 -9.28 -36.05 -20.19
N THR A 48 -10.42 -36.35 -19.56
CA THR A 48 -11.18 -35.42 -18.73
C THR A 48 -10.45 -35.05 -17.42
N THR A 49 -9.77 -36.01 -16.79
CA THR A 49 -8.98 -35.77 -15.57
C THR A 49 -7.75 -34.92 -15.84
N LEU A 50 -7.10 -35.14 -17.01
CA LEU A 50 -5.97 -34.33 -17.46
C LEU A 50 -6.42 -32.90 -17.80
N PHE A 51 -7.58 -32.72 -18.42
CA PHE A 51 -8.16 -31.42 -18.71
C PHE A 51 -8.51 -30.62 -17.43
N CYS A 52 -9.12 -31.28 -16.43
CA CYS A 52 -9.39 -30.66 -15.12
C CYS A 52 -8.09 -30.29 -14.36
N LEU A 53 -7.03 -31.13 -14.43
CA LEU A 53 -5.75 -30.80 -13.83
C LEU A 53 -5.04 -29.64 -14.54
N VAL A 54 -5.13 -29.57 -15.89
CA VAL A 54 -4.59 -28.44 -16.66
C VAL A 54 -5.36 -27.16 -16.39
N VAL A 55 -6.69 -27.22 -16.27
CA VAL A 55 -7.53 -26.07 -15.91
C VAL A 55 -7.27 -25.61 -14.48
N ILE A 56 -7.04 -26.53 -13.52
CA ILE A 56 -6.69 -26.17 -12.14
C ILE A 56 -5.25 -25.60 -12.06
N LEU A 57 -4.32 -26.11 -12.87
CA LEU A 57 -2.96 -25.54 -12.95
C LEU A 57 -2.94 -24.19 -13.71
N SER A 58 -3.85 -23.95 -14.64
CA SER A 58 -3.94 -22.66 -15.36
C SER A 58 -4.67 -21.57 -14.56
N LEU A 59 -5.45 -21.93 -13.54
CA LEU A 59 -6.09 -20.98 -12.61
C LEU A 59 -5.21 -20.64 -11.39
N GLY A 60 -4.05 -21.25 -11.26
CA GLY A 60 -3.15 -21.11 -10.10
C GLY A 60 -1.95 -20.19 -10.33
N VAL A 61 -1.89 -19.41 -11.41
CA VAL A 61 -0.93 -18.31 -11.49
C VAL A 61 -1.50 -17.16 -10.68
N LEU A 62 -1.28 -17.18 -9.36
CA LEU A 62 -1.30 -15.98 -8.54
C LEU A 62 -0.29 -15.02 -9.18
N VAL A 63 -0.80 -14.08 -9.94
CA VAL A 63 -0.04 -12.95 -10.46
C VAL A 63 0.35 -12.14 -9.22
N THR A 64 1.54 -12.40 -8.67
CA THR A 64 2.14 -11.51 -7.69
C THR A 64 2.59 -10.27 -8.45
N THR A 65 1.64 -9.41 -8.80
CA THR A 65 1.98 -8.12 -9.40
C THR A 65 2.75 -7.33 -8.35
N GLY A 66 3.95 -6.89 -8.67
CA GLY A 66 4.67 -5.93 -7.85
C GLY A 66 3.79 -4.69 -7.68
N HIS A 67 3.49 -4.32 -6.45
CA HIS A 67 2.65 -3.16 -6.16
C HIS A 67 3.48 -2.12 -5.44
N SER A 68 3.58 -0.94 -6.01
CA SER A 68 4.44 0.13 -5.54
C SER A 68 3.63 1.37 -5.24
N CYS A 69 3.10 1.48 -4.03
CA CYS A 69 2.43 2.70 -3.57
C CYS A 69 3.36 3.49 -2.64
N MET A 70 3.17 4.79 -2.54
CA MET A 70 3.78 5.60 -1.49
C MET A 70 2.83 6.70 -1.03
N SER A 71 3.03 7.16 0.21
CA SER A 71 2.35 8.33 0.76
C SER A 71 3.30 9.09 1.67
N PHE A 72 3.20 10.42 1.69
CA PHE A 72 4.04 11.28 2.52
C PHE A 72 3.34 12.58 2.89
N GLN A 73 3.80 13.19 3.99
CA GLN A 73 3.31 14.45 4.52
C GLN A 73 4.35 15.56 4.35
N VAL A 74 3.86 16.76 4.05
CA VAL A 74 4.60 18.02 4.12
C VAL A 74 3.80 18.99 4.99
N THR A 75 4.45 19.62 5.97
CA THR A 75 3.84 20.66 6.79
C THR A 75 4.49 22.00 6.46
N ALA A 76 3.70 22.96 6.00
CA ALA A 76 4.16 24.30 5.66
C ALA A 76 4.41 25.15 6.93
N LYS A 77 5.12 26.29 6.79
CA LYS A 77 5.43 27.22 7.90
C LYS A 77 4.17 27.85 8.51
N ASP A 78 3.11 28.00 7.73
CA ASP A 78 1.81 28.52 8.17
C ASP A 78 0.95 27.44 8.89
N GLY A 79 1.51 26.23 9.08
CA GLY A 79 0.82 25.10 9.71
C GLY A 79 -0.06 24.30 8.76
N ASN A 80 -0.12 24.61 7.48
CA ASN A 80 -0.88 23.83 6.50
C ASN A 80 -0.29 22.44 6.32
N VAL A 81 -1.14 21.42 6.36
CA VAL A 81 -0.76 20.02 6.21
C VAL A 81 -1.16 19.53 4.82
N MET A 82 -0.18 19.14 4.04
CA MET A 82 -0.32 18.62 2.69
C MET A 82 0.17 17.19 2.60
N ILE A 83 -0.60 16.31 1.98
CA ILE A 83 -0.25 14.92 1.74
C ILE A 83 -0.05 14.70 0.24
N GLY A 84 1.03 14.03 -0.14
CA GLY A 84 1.23 13.51 -1.49
C GLY A 84 1.16 11.97 -1.49
N ARG A 85 0.57 11.39 -2.54
CA ARG A 85 0.47 9.95 -2.73
C ARG A 85 0.54 9.56 -4.19
N THR A 86 1.18 8.42 -4.47
CA THR A 86 1.14 7.77 -5.79
C THR A 86 0.52 6.37 -5.69
N MET A 87 -0.22 5.98 -6.72
CA MET A 87 -0.77 4.65 -6.90
C MET A 87 -0.11 4.00 -8.10
N GLU A 88 0.66 2.99 -7.83
CA GLU A 88 1.28 2.16 -8.85
C GLU A 88 0.60 0.79 -8.86
N PHE A 89 0.20 0.36 -10.06
CA PHE A 89 -0.42 -0.94 -10.27
C PHE A 89 -0.15 -1.45 -11.68
N GLY A 90 -0.06 -2.78 -11.82
CA GLY A 90 0.31 -3.41 -13.09
C GLY A 90 -0.84 -3.60 -14.08
N VAL A 91 -2.09 -3.44 -13.62
CA VAL A 91 -3.31 -3.55 -14.44
C VAL A 91 -4.22 -2.35 -14.19
N ASP A 92 -4.99 -1.96 -15.20
CA ASP A 92 -5.95 -0.87 -15.06
C ASP A 92 -7.07 -1.27 -14.09
N SER A 93 -7.24 -0.47 -13.05
CA SER A 93 -8.25 -0.70 -12.02
C SER A 93 -9.49 0.19 -12.18
N HIS A 94 -9.58 0.93 -13.28
CA HIS A 94 -10.71 1.81 -13.63
C HIS A 94 -11.07 2.77 -12.49
N TRP A 95 -10.07 3.55 -12.06
CA TRP A 95 -10.20 4.46 -10.95
C TRP A 95 -11.20 5.58 -11.22
N LYS A 96 -12.01 5.88 -10.22
CA LYS A 96 -12.92 7.03 -10.19
C LYS A 96 -12.94 7.64 -8.79
N ILE A 97 -13.43 8.85 -8.68
CA ILE A 97 -13.60 9.53 -7.40
C ILE A 97 -15.06 9.47 -7.01
N ALA A 98 -15.33 8.91 -5.83
CA ALA A 98 -16.63 8.94 -5.19
C ALA A 98 -16.74 10.19 -4.31
N VAL A 99 -17.84 10.93 -4.45
CA VAL A 99 -18.27 11.98 -3.53
C VAL A 99 -19.39 11.41 -2.69
N VAL A 100 -19.09 11.09 -1.44
CA VAL A 100 -19.99 10.38 -0.53
C VAL A 100 -20.59 11.39 0.46
N PRO A 101 -21.93 11.55 0.49
CA PRO A 101 -22.58 12.47 1.39
C PRO A 101 -22.64 12.00 2.83
N ARG A 102 -23.05 12.88 3.73
CA ARG A 102 -23.37 12.54 5.14
C ARG A 102 -24.61 11.65 5.18
N ASN A 103 -24.78 10.94 6.28
CA ASN A 103 -25.93 10.07 6.58
C ASN A 103 -26.13 8.88 5.62
N MET A 104 -25.15 8.60 4.75
CA MET A 104 -25.18 7.38 3.93
C MET A 104 -25.09 6.15 4.83
N LEU A 105 -26.00 5.21 4.62
CA LEU A 105 -26.02 3.94 5.34
C LEU A 105 -25.12 2.94 4.63
N PHE A 106 -24.19 2.37 5.38
CA PHE A 106 -23.32 1.28 4.93
C PHE A 106 -23.54 0.06 5.79
N THR A 107 -23.49 -1.11 5.18
CA THR A 107 -23.48 -2.41 5.87
C THR A 107 -22.35 -3.24 5.31
N SER A 108 -21.37 -3.56 6.16
CA SER A 108 -20.30 -4.48 5.79
C SER A 108 -20.85 -5.89 5.62
N PRO A 109 -20.37 -6.68 4.66
CA PRO A 109 -20.56 -8.12 4.73
C PRO A 109 -19.91 -8.69 5.99
N ALA A 110 -20.34 -9.90 6.39
CA ALA A 110 -19.68 -10.74 7.39
C ALA A 110 -19.52 -12.17 6.84
N PRO A 111 -18.65 -13.00 7.43
CA PRO A 111 -18.52 -14.40 7.03
C PRO A 111 -19.84 -15.15 7.08
N GLY A 112 -20.01 -16.11 6.16
CA GLY A 112 -21.24 -16.91 6.05
C GLY A 112 -22.41 -16.19 5.39
N GLY A 113 -22.18 -15.08 4.67
CA GLY A 113 -23.22 -14.34 3.96
C GLY A 113 -24.15 -13.53 4.88
N LYS A 114 -23.69 -13.24 6.08
CA LYS A 114 -24.41 -12.42 7.05
C LYS A 114 -24.05 -10.93 6.90
N ASP A 115 -24.89 -10.07 7.51
CA ASP A 115 -24.59 -8.66 7.67
C ASP A 115 -23.58 -8.45 8.81
N GLY A 116 -22.60 -7.59 8.56
CA GLY A 116 -21.59 -7.17 9.50
C GLY A 116 -21.90 -5.83 10.16
N LEU A 117 -20.86 -5.06 10.39
CA LEU A 117 -20.96 -3.71 10.97
C LEU A 117 -21.83 -2.82 10.07
N THR A 118 -22.80 -2.17 10.67
CA THR A 118 -23.65 -1.16 10.00
C THR A 118 -23.39 0.20 10.60
N TRP A 119 -23.19 1.23 9.75
CA TRP A 119 -22.97 2.61 10.20
C TRP A 119 -23.57 3.62 9.24
N LYS A 120 -23.75 4.83 9.71
CA LYS A 120 -24.06 5.99 8.86
C LYS A 120 -22.86 6.92 8.83
N SER A 121 -22.50 7.45 7.65
CA SER A 121 -21.45 8.46 7.53
C SER A 121 -21.83 9.73 8.30
N LYS A 122 -21.01 10.08 9.28
CA LYS A 122 -21.09 11.35 10.02
C LYS A 122 -20.52 12.50 9.18
N TYR A 123 -19.47 12.21 8.43
CA TYR A 123 -18.78 13.17 7.56
C TYR A 123 -18.98 12.80 6.10
N GLY A 124 -19.16 13.85 5.26
CA GLY A 124 -19.02 13.72 3.83
C GLY A 124 -17.53 13.59 3.44
N TYR A 125 -17.26 12.84 2.38
CA TYR A 125 -15.89 12.64 1.96
C TYR A 125 -15.76 12.45 0.46
N VAL A 126 -14.53 12.66 -0.03
CA VAL A 126 -14.10 12.35 -1.39
C VAL A 126 -13.11 11.19 -1.31
N ALA A 127 -13.30 10.16 -2.14
CA ALA A 127 -12.44 8.98 -2.13
C ALA A 127 -12.16 8.45 -3.54
N VAL A 128 -10.94 7.98 -3.78
CA VAL A 128 -10.60 7.19 -4.96
C VAL A 128 -11.04 5.76 -4.72
N VAL A 129 -11.85 5.24 -5.63
CA VAL A 129 -12.37 3.86 -5.63
C VAL A 129 -12.08 3.20 -6.98
N GLY A 130 -11.95 1.87 -6.98
CA GLY A 130 -11.61 1.12 -8.19
C GLY A 130 -12.07 -0.33 -8.14
N TRP A 131 -11.61 -1.14 -9.09
CA TRP A 131 -11.92 -2.56 -9.24
C TRP A 131 -13.43 -2.88 -9.33
N GLY A 132 -14.24 -1.89 -9.72
CA GLY A 132 -15.70 -2.05 -9.79
C GLY A 132 -16.41 -2.08 -8.45
N ILE A 133 -15.76 -1.69 -7.35
CA ILE A 133 -16.31 -1.67 -5.99
C ILE A 133 -16.33 -0.23 -5.49
N ASP A 134 -17.53 0.34 -5.40
CA ASP A 134 -17.75 1.77 -5.15
C ASP A 134 -17.44 2.21 -3.72
N ASP A 135 -17.35 1.30 -2.77
CA ASP A 135 -17.01 1.54 -1.35
C ASP A 135 -15.62 1.01 -0.96
N MET A 136 -14.87 0.47 -1.90
CA MET A 136 -13.47 0.08 -1.70
C MET A 136 -12.55 1.30 -1.84
N VAL A 137 -12.41 2.02 -0.75
CA VAL A 137 -11.61 3.24 -0.69
C VAL A 137 -10.11 2.92 -0.71
N SER A 138 -9.44 3.39 -1.75
CA SER A 138 -7.97 3.33 -1.89
C SER A 138 -7.28 4.55 -1.31
N ASP A 139 -7.93 5.73 -1.41
CA ASP A 139 -7.40 7.03 -0.99
C ASP A 139 -8.55 8.00 -0.75
N GLY A 140 -8.40 8.97 0.16
CA GLY A 140 -9.48 9.93 0.37
C GLY A 140 -9.22 10.99 1.42
N LEU A 141 -10.15 11.95 1.45
CA LEU A 141 -10.19 13.09 2.37
C LEU A 141 -11.64 13.36 2.76
N ASN A 142 -11.90 13.54 4.06
CA ASN A 142 -13.20 13.96 4.52
C ASN A 142 -13.27 15.49 4.84
N GLU A 143 -14.46 15.98 5.03
CA GLU A 143 -14.74 17.40 5.33
C GLU A 143 -14.22 17.85 6.70
N ALA A 144 -13.82 16.94 7.59
CA ALA A 144 -13.15 17.29 8.85
C ALA A 144 -11.63 17.44 8.69
N GLY A 145 -11.06 17.01 7.55
CA GLY A 145 -9.62 17.07 7.29
C GLY A 145 -8.89 15.77 7.68
N LEU A 146 -9.61 14.67 7.95
CA LEU A 146 -9.01 13.35 8.08
C LEU A 146 -8.80 12.74 6.69
N SER A 147 -7.62 12.18 6.49
CA SER A 147 -7.19 11.53 5.26
C SER A 147 -6.87 10.06 5.50
N PHE A 148 -7.21 9.22 4.53
CA PHE A 148 -6.93 7.79 4.49
C PHE A 148 -6.16 7.45 3.22
N GLY A 149 -5.18 6.54 3.32
CA GLY A 149 -4.49 5.92 2.21
C GLY A 149 -4.31 4.42 2.49
N GLY A 150 -4.86 3.59 1.62
CA GLY A 150 -4.61 2.15 1.58
C GLY A 150 -3.46 1.83 0.64
N LEU A 151 -2.48 1.05 1.07
CA LEU A 151 -1.33 0.63 0.28
C LEU A 151 -1.27 -0.89 0.29
N TRP A 152 -0.85 -1.46 -0.83
CA TRP A 152 -0.66 -2.91 -0.91
C TRP A 152 0.46 -3.39 0.01
N TYR A 153 0.20 -4.48 0.73
CA TYR A 153 1.16 -5.03 1.68
C TYR A 153 1.16 -6.57 1.61
N GLU A 154 2.18 -7.13 0.95
CA GLU A 154 2.37 -8.56 0.77
C GLU A 154 3.89 -8.86 0.75
N PRO A 155 4.36 -10.00 1.26
CA PRO A 155 3.65 -11.04 2.03
C PRO A 155 3.67 -10.78 3.54
N GLY A 156 2.97 -11.63 4.31
CA GLY A 156 3.13 -11.70 5.77
C GLY A 156 2.02 -11.04 6.57
N LEU A 157 0.85 -10.81 5.94
CA LEU A 157 -0.32 -10.27 6.63
C LEU A 157 -1.42 -11.35 6.68
N ASN A 158 -2.09 -11.44 7.83
CA ASN A 158 -3.40 -12.09 7.95
C ASN A 158 -4.40 -11.08 8.51
N TYR A 159 -5.65 -11.14 8.04
CA TYR A 159 -6.71 -10.37 8.64
C TYR A 159 -7.26 -11.09 9.89
N GLN A 160 -8.09 -10.37 10.67
CA GLN A 160 -8.68 -10.92 11.88
C GLN A 160 -9.74 -11.98 11.53
N ASP A 161 -9.89 -12.98 12.40
CA ASP A 161 -10.97 -13.95 12.33
C ASP A 161 -12.23 -13.41 13.01
N VAL A 162 -13.37 -13.56 12.36
CA VAL A 162 -14.69 -13.28 12.92
C VAL A 162 -15.29 -14.58 13.45
N THR A 163 -15.41 -14.70 14.75
CA THR A 163 -16.04 -15.87 15.40
C THR A 163 -17.57 -15.71 15.48
N GLN A 164 -18.26 -16.83 15.66
CA GLN A 164 -19.72 -16.86 15.79
C GLN A 164 -20.20 -15.90 16.90
N GLY A 165 -21.19 -15.05 16.61
CA GLY A 165 -21.73 -14.05 17.50
C GLY A 165 -21.01 -12.68 17.46
N GLN A 166 -19.95 -12.56 16.67
CA GLN A 166 -19.21 -11.31 16.49
C GLN A 166 -19.53 -10.60 15.16
N GLU A 167 -20.47 -11.12 14.39
CA GLU A 167 -20.76 -10.63 13.03
C GLU A 167 -21.09 -9.14 13.01
N ALA A 168 -21.84 -8.64 13.98
CA ALA A 168 -22.18 -7.20 14.08
C ALA A 168 -20.96 -6.26 14.22
N ARG A 169 -19.79 -6.79 14.55
CA ARG A 169 -18.51 -6.06 14.60
C ARG A 169 -17.64 -6.29 13.37
N ALA A 170 -18.04 -7.19 12.47
CA ALA A 170 -17.25 -7.55 11.31
C ALA A 170 -17.24 -6.40 10.29
N LEU A 171 -16.05 -5.95 9.93
CA LEU A 171 -15.80 -4.94 8.92
C LEU A 171 -14.89 -5.53 7.84
N ALA A 172 -15.40 -5.64 6.62
CA ALA A 172 -14.59 -6.06 5.48
C ALA A 172 -13.44 -5.07 5.27
N GLN A 173 -12.22 -5.57 5.04
CA GLN A 173 -11.06 -4.70 4.81
C GLN A 173 -11.26 -3.75 3.63
N THR A 174 -12.06 -4.13 2.63
CA THR A 174 -12.41 -3.28 1.49
C THR A 174 -13.19 -2.03 1.90
N MET A 175 -14.01 -2.12 2.95
CA MET A 175 -14.84 -1.03 3.44
C MET A 175 -14.17 -0.23 4.58
N PHE A 176 -12.95 -0.61 4.98
CA PHE A 176 -12.25 0.04 6.09
C PHE A 176 -12.04 1.53 5.86
N GLY A 177 -11.59 1.93 4.66
CA GLY A 177 -11.39 3.34 4.32
C GLY A 177 -12.68 4.16 4.31
N ALA A 178 -13.80 3.58 3.86
CA ALA A 178 -15.11 4.21 3.91
C ALA A 178 -15.59 4.43 5.37
N TRP A 179 -15.34 3.44 6.23
CA TRP A 179 -15.66 3.55 7.66
C TRP A 179 -14.81 4.64 8.34
N ILE A 180 -13.50 4.70 8.04
CA ILE A 180 -12.60 5.73 8.59
C ILE A 180 -13.05 7.13 8.16
N LEU A 181 -13.17 7.38 6.85
CA LEU A 181 -13.50 8.71 6.34
C LEU A 181 -14.91 9.15 6.73
N GLY A 182 -15.84 8.20 6.81
CA GLY A 182 -17.23 8.50 7.17
C GLY A 182 -17.44 8.82 8.65
N ASN A 183 -16.58 8.38 9.55
CA ASN A 183 -16.92 8.42 11.00
C ASN A 183 -15.99 9.28 11.86
N PHE A 184 -14.75 9.55 11.45
CA PHE A 184 -13.74 10.17 12.32
C PHE A 184 -13.22 11.49 11.75
N ALA A 185 -12.81 12.37 12.64
CA ALA A 185 -12.17 13.65 12.32
C ALA A 185 -10.65 13.63 12.56
N THR A 186 -10.19 12.78 13.49
CA THR A 186 -8.79 12.75 13.93
C THR A 186 -8.25 11.33 13.98
N VAL A 187 -6.93 11.19 13.89
CA VAL A 187 -6.27 9.89 14.06
C VAL A 187 -6.42 9.34 15.47
N ASP A 188 -6.56 10.20 16.49
CA ASP A 188 -6.80 9.75 17.87
C ASP A 188 -8.20 9.12 18.01
N GLU A 189 -9.23 9.68 17.36
CA GLU A 189 -10.57 9.06 17.32
C GLU A 189 -10.51 7.68 16.64
N VAL A 190 -9.74 7.54 15.56
CA VAL A 190 -9.53 6.25 14.90
C VAL A 190 -8.89 5.25 15.85
N LYS A 191 -7.80 5.61 16.55
CA LYS A 191 -7.11 4.71 17.49
C LYS A 191 -8.08 4.18 18.55
N MET A 192 -8.91 5.06 19.13
CA MET A 192 -9.89 4.69 20.15
C MET A 192 -11.03 3.79 19.65
N ALA A 193 -11.29 3.80 18.35
CA ALA A 193 -12.39 3.04 17.76
C ALA A 193 -11.98 1.63 17.30
N MET A 194 -10.69 1.34 17.18
CA MET A 194 -10.21 0.09 16.58
C MET A 194 -10.62 -1.16 17.36
N ASP A 195 -10.75 -1.08 18.69
CA ASP A 195 -11.20 -2.21 19.51
C ASP A 195 -12.69 -2.56 19.32
N LYS A 196 -13.47 -1.68 18.66
CA LYS A 196 -14.91 -1.87 18.44
C LYS A 196 -15.23 -2.70 17.22
N VAL A 197 -14.27 -2.89 16.32
CA VAL A 197 -14.43 -3.58 15.02
C VAL A 197 -13.52 -4.79 14.92
N ILE A 198 -13.86 -5.71 14.04
CA ILE A 198 -13.04 -6.86 13.65
C ILE A 198 -12.86 -6.76 12.14
N ILE A 199 -11.65 -6.40 11.71
CA ILE A 199 -11.36 -6.23 10.28
C ILE A 199 -10.95 -7.57 9.72
N PHE A 200 -11.81 -8.14 8.87
CA PHE A 200 -11.58 -9.46 8.28
C PHE A 200 -11.31 -9.39 6.78
N GLY A 201 -10.67 -10.43 6.25
CA GLY A 201 -10.36 -10.55 4.84
C GLY A 201 -11.60 -10.95 4.02
N TYR A 202 -12.19 -10.01 3.31
CA TYR A 202 -13.27 -10.26 2.36
C TYR A 202 -12.68 -10.55 0.99
N VAL A 203 -12.99 -11.74 0.45
CA VAL A 203 -12.57 -12.12 -0.91
C VAL A 203 -13.39 -11.33 -1.92
N VAL A 204 -12.71 -10.47 -2.67
CA VAL A 204 -13.33 -9.68 -3.74
C VAL A 204 -13.61 -10.59 -4.93
N PRO A 205 -14.89 -10.78 -5.36
CA PRO A 205 -15.22 -11.76 -6.40
C PRO A 205 -14.49 -11.53 -7.72
N SER A 206 -14.28 -10.27 -8.13
CA SER A 206 -13.59 -9.92 -9.36
C SER A 206 -12.08 -10.16 -9.32
N LEU A 207 -11.48 -10.22 -8.12
CA LEU A 207 -10.05 -10.44 -7.91
C LEU A 207 -9.72 -11.87 -7.45
N GLY A 208 -10.71 -12.60 -6.89
CA GLY A 208 -10.52 -13.94 -6.33
C GLY A 208 -9.69 -14.01 -5.05
N ILE A 209 -9.29 -12.87 -4.50
CA ILE A 209 -8.49 -12.74 -3.27
C ILE A 209 -9.08 -11.69 -2.33
N ALA A 210 -8.69 -11.74 -1.05
CA ALA A 210 -8.83 -10.61 -0.15
C ALA A 210 -7.59 -9.72 -0.33
N PRO A 211 -7.72 -8.52 -0.96
CA PRO A 211 -6.58 -7.65 -1.21
C PRO A 211 -5.79 -7.38 0.07
N PRO A 212 -4.50 -7.75 0.13
CA PRO A 212 -3.69 -7.49 1.29
C PRO A 212 -3.31 -6.01 1.35
N GLY A 213 -3.47 -5.39 2.51
CA GLY A 213 -3.19 -3.96 2.63
C GLY A 213 -2.84 -3.53 4.04
N HIS A 214 -2.05 -2.47 4.11
CA HIS A 214 -1.87 -1.66 5.28
C HIS A 214 -2.33 -0.23 5.01
N SER A 215 -2.50 0.57 6.04
CA SER A 215 -3.11 1.89 5.89
C SER A 215 -2.29 2.96 6.58
N ILE A 216 -2.30 4.16 5.99
CA ILE A 216 -1.78 5.37 6.60
C ILE A 216 -2.91 6.40 6.72
N MET A 217 -2.99 7.04 7.86
CA MET A 217 -4.02 8.05 8.14
C MET A 217 -3.34 9.30 8.68
N TYR A 218 -3.86 10.45 8.25
CA TYR A 218 -3.37 11.76 8.66
C TYR A 218 -4.55 12.65 9.04
N ASP A 219 -4.36 13.57 9.94
CA ASP A 219 -5.35 14.60 10.23
C ASP A 219 -4.81 16.01 10.06
N ALA A 220 -5.71 16.99 10.11
CA ALA A 220 -5.38 18.40 9.89
C ALA A 220 -4.46 19.00 10.98
N SER A 221 -4.23 18.31 12.11
CA SER A 221 -3.25 18.70 13.11
C SER A 221 -1.80 18.28 12.76
N GLY A 222 -1.63 17.50 11.67
CA GLY A 222 -0.36 16.94 11.25
C GLY A 222 0.00 15.63 11.92
N LYS A 223 -0.88 15.06 12.75
CA LYS A 223 -0.69 13.70 13.29
C LYS A 223 -0.86 12.66 12.19
N CYS A 224 -0.04 11.62 12.27
CA CYS A 224 -0.04 10.51 11.33
C CYS A 224 0.08 9.18 12.06
N ILE A 225 -0.66 8.18 11.61
CA ILE A 225 -0.54 6.80 12.08
C ILE A 225 -0.46 5.83 10.90
N VAL A 226 0.24 4.72 11.12
CA VAL A 226 0.24 3.54 10.25
C VAL A 226 -0.50 2.42 10.96
N MET A 227 -1.37 1.72 10.25
CA MET A 227 -2.04 0.52 10.73
C MET A 227 -1.70 -0.67 9.84
N GLU A 228 -1.23 -1.73 10.47
CA GLU A 228 -0.84 -2.98 9.84
C GLU A 228 -1.47 -4.17 10.56
N PHE A 229 -1.53 -5.30 9.88
CA PHE A 229 -1.86 -6.58 10.47
C PHE A 229 -0.58 -7.44 10.50
N ASP A 230 -0.36 -8.13 11.60
CA ASP A 230 0.74 -9.10 11.67
C ASP A 230 0.33 -10.49 11.13
N GLU A 231 1.29 -11.41 11.09
CA GLU A 231 1.07 -12.79 10.62
C GLU A 231 0.02 -13.58 11.43
N LEU A 232 -0.34 -13.08 12.63
CA LEU A 232 -1.37 -13.67 13.50
C LEU A 232 -2.72 -12.93 13.38
N GLY A 233 -2.85 -11.98 12.45
CA GLY A 233 -4.05 -11.17 12.26
C GLY A 233 -4.25 -10.08 13.32
N LYS A 234 -3.24 -9.81 14.16
CA LYS A 234 -3.34 -8.76 15.16
C LYS A 234 -3.12 -7.38 14.53
N VAL A 235 -4.04 -6.45 14.81
CA VAL A 235 -3.89 -5.04 14.43
C VAL A 235 -2.73 -4.41 15.21
N ARG A 236 -1.85 -3.74 14.46
CA ARG A 236 -0.73 -2.95 14.96
C ARG A 236 -0.91 -1.51 14.51
N ILE A 237 -0.87 -0.58 15.44
CA ILE A 237 -0.97 0.85 15.16
C ILE A 237 0.32 1.50 15.64
N TYR A 238 0.93 2.28 14.74
CA TYR A 238 2.17 2.98 14.99
C TYR A 238 1.97 4.48 14.78
N ASP A 239 2.42 5.29 15.75
CA ASP A 239 2.58 6.72 15.50
C ASP A 239 3.69 6.92 14.46
N ASN A 240 3.44 7.76 13.47
CA ASN A 240 4.33 7.96 12.35
C ASN A 240 4.73 9.45 12.22
N PRO A 241 5.64 9.94 13.04
CA PRO A 241 6.07 11.35 12.98
C PRO A 241 6.81 11.70 11.69
N LEU A 242 7.33 10.72 10.93
CA LEU A 242 7.93 10.96 9.62
C LEU A 242 6.87 11.23 8.55
N GLY A 243 5.62 10.79 8.78
CA GLY A 243 4.53 10.98 7.84
C GLY A 243 4.69 10.25 6.51
N ILE A 244 5.52 9.20 6.42
CA ILE A 244 5.80 8.45 5.18
C ILE A 244 5.43 6.98 5.31
N LEU A 245 4.96 6.39 4.20
CA LEU A 245 4.73 4.95 4.06
C LEU A 245 4.93 4.53 2.61
N THR A 246 5.47 3.33 2.43
CA THR A 246 5.52 2.62 1.14
C THR A 246 4.84 1.25 1.30
N ASN A 247 5.28 0.21 0.62
CA ASN A 247 4.71 -1.13 0.74
C ASN A 247 5.52 -1.99 1.74
N ALA A 248 5.47 -3.33 1.61
CA ALA A 248 6.26 -4.25 2.43
C ALA A 248 7.79 -3.95 2.37
N PRO A 249 8.56 -4.29 3.41
CA PRO A 249 8.17 -4.92 4.68
C PRO A 249 7.37 -4.00 5.62
N ASN A 250 7.12 -4.45 6.87
CA ASN A 250 6.35 -3.69 7.85
C ASN A 250 7.01 -2.35 8.25
N PHE A 251 6.21 -1.44 8.75
CA PHE A 251 6.64 -0.10 9.12
C PHE A 251 7.83 -0.08 10.10
N PRO A 252 7.86 -0.88 11.20
CA PRO A 252 9.03 -0.93 12.08
C PRO A 252 10.32 -1.37 11.38
N TRP A 253 10.23 -2.26 10.38
CA TRP A 253 11.38 -2.65 9.59
C TRP A 253 11.92 -1.46 8.79
N HIS A 254 11.05 -0.69 8.13
CA HIS A 254 11.45 0.51 7.39
C HIS A 254 12.13 1.54 8.29
N ILE A 255 11.58 1.78 9.47
CA ILE A 255 12.18 2.69 10.46
C ILE A 255 13.57 2.18 10.89
N ASN A 256 13.71 0.88 11.12
CA ASN A 256 15.01 0.32 11.48
C ASN A 256 16.02 0.39 10.32
N HIS A 257 15.56 0.15 9.08
CA HIS A 257 16.40 0.25 7.88
C HIS A 257 16.88 1.67 7.62
N LEU A 258 16.05 2.68 7.85
CA LEU A 258 16.42 4.09 7.69
C LEU A 258 17.66 4.47 8.54
N ARG A 259 17.90 3.79 9.66
CA ARG A 259 19.08 4.03 10.51
C ARG A 259 20.43 3.84 9.79
N GLN A 260 20.46 3.05 8.71
CA GLN A 260 21.68 2.87 7.90
C GLN A 260 22.03 4.12 7.09
N TYR A 261 21.09 5.05 6.94
CA TYR A 261 21.18 6.24 6.08
C TYR A 261 21.27 7.56 6.87
N ILE A 262 21.38 7.50 8.21
CA ILE A 262 21.44 8.69 9.07
C ILE A 262 22.70 9.55 8.82
N GLY A 263 23.71 9.03 8.14
CA GLY A 263 24.92 9.76 7.73
C GLY A 263 24.74 10.59 6.47
N MET A 264 23.59 10.51 5.78
CA MET A 264 23.33 11.37 4.63
C MET A 264 23.16 12.83 5.03
N SER A 265 23.54 13.73 4.13
CA SER A 265 23.52 15.17 4.37
C SER A 265 23.14 15.92 3.09
N ASP A 266 22.44 17.02 3.23
CA ASP A 266 22.24 18.03 2.19
C ASP A 266 23.52 18.80 1.86
N GLN A 267 24.57 18.68 2.71
CA GLN A 267 25.87 19.33 2.55
C GLN A 267 26.86 18.40 1.86
N ASN A 268 27.63 18.95 0.93
CA ASN A 268 28.77 18.24 0.36
C ASN A 268 29.85 17.97 1.42
N PRO A 269 30.47 16.77 1.42
CA PRO A 269 31.59 16.50 2.31
C PRO A 269 32.77 17.42 2.00
N LYS A 270 33.53 17.78 3.04
CA LYS A 270 34.75 18.59 2.86
C LYS A 270 35.83 17.78 2.13
N PRO A 271 36.69 18.44 1.32
CA PRO A 271 37.85 17.79 0.73
C PRO A 271 38.75 17.11 1.79
N ARG A 272 39.28 15.94 1.43
CA ARG A 272 40.19 15.17 2.29
C ARG A 272 41.55 14.96 1.60
N VAL A 273 42.60 14.90 2.39
CA VAL A 273 43.93 14.49 1.92
C VAL A 273 44.21 13.07 2.44
N MET A 274 44.53 12.17 1.53
CA MET A 274 44.91 10.77 1.83
C MET A 274 46.15 10.43 1.01
N ALA A 275 47.16 9.86 1.63
CA ALA A 275 48.46 9.54 0.99
C ALA A 275 49.07 10.70 0.19
N GLY A 276 48.90 11.94 0.67
CA GLY A 276 49.42 13.16 0.01
C GLY A 276 48.56 13.69 -1.14
N MET A 277 47.51 12.98 -1.57
CA MET A 277 46.61 13.39 -2.63
C MET A 277 45.35 14.05 -2.07
N LYS A 278 44.94 15.19 -2.65
CA LYS A 278 43.70 15.89 -2.28
C LYS A 278 42.55 15.34 -3.06
N PHE A 279 41.53 14.83 -2.34
CA PHE A 279 40.25 14.37 -2.88
C PHE A 279 39.19 15.42 -2.60
N ILE A 280 38.51 15.86 -3.66
CA ILE A 280 37.38 16.80 -3.58
C ILE A 280 36.10 16.06 -4.00
N PRO A 281 34.91 16.46 -3.52
CA PRO A 281 33.66 15.89 -3.98
C PRO A 281 33.49 16.02 -5.51
N THR A 282 32.84 15.02 -6.14
CA THR A 282 32.67 14.97 -7.60
C THR A 282 31.62 15.95 -8.12
N GLY A 283 30.93 16.68 -7.24
CA GLY A 283 29.90 17.65 -7.58
C GLY A 283 28.97 17.93 -6.42
N ASN A 284 27.92 18.75 -6.67
CA ASN A 284 26.87 19.01 -5.70
C ASN A 284 26.01 17.77 -5.52
N GLY A 285 25.50 17.57 -4.28
CA GLY A 285 24.74 16.38 -3.92
C GLY A 285 25.60 15.19 -3.43
N ALA A 286 26.92 15.37 -3.31
CA ALA A 286 27.83 14.31 -2.82
C ALA A 286 27.53 13.87 -1.38
N GLY A 287 26.80 14.65 -0.58
CA GLY A 287 26.27 14.25 0.73
C GLY A 287 25.22 13.15 0.66
N LEU A 288 24.62 12.93 -0.50
CA LEU A 288 23.60 11.91 -0.76
C LEU A 288 24.15 10.65 -1.45
N ILE A 289 25.50 10.51 -1.56
CA ILE A 289 26.09 9.29 -2.14
C ILE A 289 25.65 8.07 -1.34
N GLY A 290 25.08 7.06 -2.04
CA GLY A 290 24.50 5.87 -1.44
C GLY A 290 22.97 5.95 -1.27
N LEU A 291 22.34 7.08 -1.61
CA LEU A 291 20.87 7.13 -1.69
C LEU A 291 20.39 6.10 -2.73
N PRO A 292 19.52 5.13 -2.34
CA PRO A 292 19.11 4.08 -3.26
C PRO A 292 18.25 4.64 -4.40
N GLY A 293 18.53 4.19 -5.64
CA GLY A 293 17.88 4.69 -6.85
C GLY A 293 16.84 3.74 -7.44
N ASP A 294 16.72 2.52 -6.92
CA ASP A 294 15.78 1.54 -7.40
C ASP A 294 14.33 1.83 -6.94
N LEU A 295 13.37 1.12 -7.53
CA LEU A 295 11.94 1.36 -7.32
C LEU A 295 11.32 0.47 -6.25
N THR A 296 12.10 -0.32 -5.51
CA THR A 296 11.60 -1.17 -4.43
C THR A 296 11.02 -0.34 -3.28
N PRO A 297 10.06 -0.88 -2.52
CA PRO A 297 9.48 -0.17 -1.38
C PRO A 297 10.51 0.31 -0.35
N PRO A 298 11.53 -0.50 0.06
CA PRO A 298 12.58 -0.04 0.95
C PRO A 298 13.35 1.18 0.43
N SER A 299 13.73 1.15 -0.83
CA SER A 299 14.47 2.24 -1.48
C SER A 299 13.64 3.51 -1.59
N ARG A 300 12.36 3.39 -1.95
CA ARG A 300 11.43 4.51 -1.98
C ARG A 300 11.20 5.10 -0.59
N PHE A 301 11.11 4.26 0.47
CA PHE A 301 10.98 4.73 1.85
C PHE A 301 12.18 5.60 2.27
N ILE A 302 13.41 5.13 1.99
CA ILE A 302 14.64 5.90 2.28
C ILE A 302 14.67 7.22 1.50
N ARG A 303 14.37 7.17 0.19
CA ARG A 303 14.32 8.39 -0.65
C ARG A 303 13.30 9.40 -0.16
N LEU A 304 12.09 8.94 0.22
CA LEU A 304 11.06 9.81 0.82
C LEU A 304 11.57 10.43 2.12
N GLY A 305 12.08 9.61 3.05
CA GLY A 305 12.61 10.09 4.33
C GLY A 305 13.69 11.14 4.17
N VAL A 306 14.63 10.94 3.24
CA VAL A 306 15.70 11.90 2.96
C VAL A 306 15.11 13.16 2.28
N THR A 307 14.28 12.99 1.24
CA THR A 307 13.76 14.13 0.47
C THR A 307 12.85 15.01 1.32
N THR A 308 11.93 14.44 2.08
CA THR A 308 10.99 15.22 2.91
C THR A 308 11.67 15.95 4.06
N ASN A 309 12.79 15.40 4.58
CA ASN A 309 13.54 16.04 5.68
C ASN A 309 14.53 17.09 5.23
N PHE A 310 15.09 16.97 4.00
CA PHE A 310 16.09 17.94 3.51
C PHE A 310 15.47 19.02 2.63
N ALA A 311 14.24 18.82 2.13
CA ALA A 311 13.57 19.85 1.36
C ALA A 311 13.30 21.10 2.20
N ASP A 312 13.43 22.27 1.59
CA ASP A 312 13.03 23.53 2.22
C ASP A 312 11.56 23.45 2.62
N GLN A 313 11.26 23.83 3.86
CA GLN A 313 9.90 23.87 4.34
C GLN A 313 9.08 24.88 3.52
N ALA A 314 7.98 24.43 2.93
CA ALA A 314 7.07 25.26 2.18
C ALA A 314 6.50 26.41 3.05
N GLU A 315 6.29 27.59 2.45
CA GLU A 315 5.78 28.76 3.19
C GLU A 315 4.30 28.68 3.50
N ASN A 316 3.53 28.10 2.57
CA ASN A 316 2.06 28.04 2.61
C ASN A 316 1.54 26.87 1.77
N SER A 317 0.22 26.67 1.79
CA SER A 317 -0.48 25.61 1.06
C SER A 317 -0.08 25.53 -0.43
N GLY A 318 -0.02 26.65 -1.15
CA GLY A 318 0.33 26.66 -2.58
C GLY A 318 1.77 26.18 -2.83
N LYS A 319 2.71 26.61 -2.00
CA LYS A 319 4.10 26.12 -2.04
C LYS A 319 4.22 24.68 -1.56
N GLY A 320 3.39 24.26 -0.59
CA GLY A 320 3.28 22.88 -0.13
C GLY A 320 2.83 21.94 -1.24
N LEU A 321 1.79 22.33 -2.00
CA LEU A 321 1.33 21.58 -3.17
C LEU A 321 2.43 21.47 -4.23
N ASN A 322 3.11 22.56 -4.54
CA ASN A 322 4.22 22.57 -5.49
C ASN A 322 5.35 21.63 -5.03
N LEU A 323 5.75 21.68 -3.76
CA LEU A 323 6.76 20.75 -3.19
C LEU A 323 6.30 19.30 -3.31
N CYS A 324 5.05 18.97 -2.96
CA CYS A 324 4.50 17.64 -3.11
C CYS A 324 4.55 17.15 -4.56
N GLN A 325 4.24 18.00 -5.55
CA GLN A 325 4.35 17.65 -6.97
C GLN A 325 5.79 17.33 -7.37
N HIS A 326 6.77 18.12 -6.94
CA HIS A 326 8.20 17.84 -7.19
C HIS A 326 8.63 16.50 -6.59
N ILE A 327 8.21 16.21 -5.35
CA ILE A 327 8.51 14.92 -4.72
C ILE A 327 7.87 13.79 -5.53
N VAL A 328 6.57 13.85 -5.82
CA VAL A 328 5.85 12.82 -6.59
C VAL A 328 6.51 12.56 -7.94
N ASN A 329 6.90 13.60 -8.67
CA ASN A 329 7.53 13.47 -9.98
C ASN A 329 8.87 12.69 -9.95
N ALA A 330 9.59 12.71 -8.82
CA ALA A 330 10.82 11.94 -8.63
C ALA A 330 10.56 10.43 -8.38
N PHE A 331 9.31 10.04 -8.20
CA PHE A 331 8.92 8.65 -7.88
C PHE A 331 8.00 8.01 -8.92
N ASN A 332 7.56 8.76 -9.92
CA ASN A 332 6.68 8.23 -10.98
C ASN A 332 7.35 7.04 -11.68
N ILE A 333 6.61 5.93 -11.79
CA ILE A 333 7.04 4.75 -12.53
C ILE A 333 6.53 4.87 -13.97
N VAL A 334 7.49 4.95 -14.89
CA VAL A 334 7.22 5.03 -16.33
C VAL A 334 6.86 3.64 -16.85
N SER A 335 5.84 3.55 -17.70
CA SER A 335 5.38 2.29 -18.30
C SER A 335 6.53 1.54 -19.00
N GLY A 336 6.66 0.26 -18.68
CA GLY A 336 7.67 -0.61 -19.25
C GLY A 336 9.01 -0.67 -18.50
N VAL A 337 9.23 0.18 -17.48
CA VAL A 337 10.42 0.10 -16.62
C VAL A 337 10.33 -1.05 -15.63
N VAL A 338 9.13 -1.30 -15.09
CA VAL A 338 8.84 -2.43 -14.20
C VAL A 338 7.84 -3.33 -14.90
N VAL A 339 8.26 -4.56 -15.22
CA VAL A 339 7.48 -5.50 -16.03
C VAL A 339 7.45 -6.85 -15.34
N GLU A 340 6.26 -7.39 -15.16
CA GLU A 340 6.06 -8.76 -14.74
C GLU A 340 5.82 -9.66 -15.93
N LYS A 341 6.45 -10.84 -15.92
CA LYS A 341 6.33 -11.83 -16.98
C LYS A 341 5.88 -13.16 -16.41
N SER A 342 5.03 -13.85 -17.16
CA SER A 342 4.68 -15.24 -16.89
C SER A 342 5.90 -16.16 -17.14
N PRO A 343 5.86 -17.43 -16.64
CA PRO A 343 6.97 -18.37 -16.82
C PRO A 343 7.34 -18.64 -18.30
N ASP A 344 6.43 -18.45 -19.24
CA ASP A 344 6.67 -18.55 -20.68
C ASP A 344 7.21 -17.25 -21.31
N GLY A 345 7.49 -16.22 -20.48
CA GLY A 345 8.10 -14.96 -20.88
C GLY A 345 7.14 -13.89 -21.40
N LYS A 346 5.83 -14.13 -21.40
CA LYS A 346 4.84 -13.12 -21.77
C LYS A 346 4.71 -12.05 -20.69
N VAL A 347 4.59 -10.80 -21.11
CA VAL A 347 4.28 -9.68 -20.23
C VAL A 347 2.85 -9.83 -19.73
N ILE A 348 2.66 -9.93 -18.42
CA ILE A 348 1.35 -10.05 -17.75
C ILE A 348 0.96 -8.77 -17.04
N ALA A 349 1.92 -7.94 -16.62
CA ALA A 349 1.67 -6.64 -16.04
C ALA A 349 2.81 -5.67 -16.34
N LYS A 350 2.48 -4.38 -16.42
CA LYS A 350 3.45 -3.27 -16.49
C LYS A 350 3.09 -2.29 -15.39
N GLU A 351 3.89 -2.27 -14.35
CA GLU A 351 3.65 -1.35 -13.25
C GLU A 351 3.87 0.09 -13.71
N THR A 352 2.88 0.94 -13.41
CA THR A 352 2.92 2.38 -13.73
C THR A 352 2.29 3.17 -12.60
N THR A 353 2.70 4.42 -12.42
CA THR A 353 2.00 5.36 -11.57
C THR A 353 0.67 5.75 -12.23
N GLN A 354 -0.41 5.03 -11.93
CA GLN A 354 -1.71 5.24 -12.57
C GLN A 354 -2.31 6.60 -12.23
N PHE A 355 -2.12 7.04 -10.98
CA PHE A 355 -2.48 8.39 -10.55
C PHE A 355 -1.61 8.86 -9.39
N ALA A 356 -1.60 10.18 -9.20
CA ALA A 356 -1.16 10.81 -7.97
C ALA A 356 -2.26 11.69 -7.40
N THR A 357 -2.36 11.71 -6.06
CA THR A 357 -3.25 12.59 -5.33
C THR A 357 -2.48 13.50 -4.40
N PHE A 358 -3.04 14.70 -4.18
CA PHE A 358 -2.53 15.62 -3.16
C PHE A 358 -3.71 16.10 -2.33
N ARG A 359 -3.55 16.16 -1.02
CA ARG A 359 -4.63 16.49 -0.09
C ARG A 359 -4.20 17.58 0.85
N ASP A 360 -4.83 18.74 0.71
CA ASP A 360 -4.71 19.83 1.66
C ASP A 360 -5.70 19.58 2.80
N LEU A 361 -5.20 19.05 3.91
CA LEU A 361 -6.04 18.65 5.05
C LEU A 361 -6.61 19.87 5.77
N THR A 362 -5.87 20.95 5.80
CA THR A 362 -6.26 22.20 6.49
C THR A 362 -7.37 22.91 5.73
N ASN A 363 -7.24 23.06 4.41
CA ASN A 363 -8.23 23.72 3.56
C ASN A 363 -9.28 22.76 2.98
N LYS A 364 -9.16 21.43 3.20
CA LYS A 364 -10.06 20.38 2.70
C LYS A 364 -10.17 20.40 1.17
N ILE A 365 -9.02 20.40 0.51
CA ILE A 365 -8.95 20.35 -0.96
C ILE A 365 -8.28 19.05 -1.38
N PHE A 366 -8.93 18.34 -2.27
CA PHE A 366 -8.42 17.13 -2.89
C PHE A 366 -7.95 17.44 -4.31
N TYR A 367 -6.70 17.11 -4.63
CA TYR A 367 -6.14 17.27 -5.96
C TYR A 367 -5.74 15.91 -6.53
N PHE A 368 -5.78 15.77 -7.85
CA PHE A 368 -5.34 14.57 -8.52
C PHE A 368 -4.80 14.83 -9.92
N GLN A 369 -3.95 13.93 -10.37
CA GLN A 369 -3.46 13.80 -11.75
C GLN A 369 -3.38 12.31 -12.09
N THR A 370 -3.37 11.96 -13.38
CA THR A 370 -3.28 10.59 -13.87
C THR A 370 -2.03 10.41 -14.72
N TYR A 371 -1.67 9.15 -15.03
CA TYR A 371 -0.55 8.86 -15.92
C TYR A 371 -0.71 9.55 -17.29
N GLU A 372 -1.93 9.51 -17.84
CA GLU A 372 -2.23 10.06 -19.16
C GLU A 372 -2.35 11.59 -19.17
N ASN A 373 -2.58 12.20 -18.00
CA ASN A 373 -2.74 13.66 -17.89
C ASN A 373 -2.19 14.17 -16.57
N LEU A 374 -1.07 14.88 -16.65
CA LEU A 374 -0.40 15.49 -15.51
C LEU A 374 -0.97 16.85 -15.11
N ASP A 375 -1.99 17.35 -15.80
CA ASP A 375 -2.70 18.57 -15.37
C ASP A 375 -3.37 18.34 -14.03
N LEU A 376 -3.12 19.23 -13.10
CA LEU A 376 -3.65 19.13 -11.76
C LEU A 376 -5.13 19.52 -11.73
N ARG A 377 -5.97 18.61 -11.30
CA ARG A 377 -7.41 18.81 -11.10
C ARG A 377 -7.71 18.87 -9.61
N LYS A 378 -8.64 19.74 -9.20
CA LYS A 378 -8.97 19.92 -7.78
C LYS A 378 -10.46 19.74 -7.50
N ILE A 379 -10.75 19.24 -6.32
CA ILE A 379 -12.08 19.16 -5.73
C ILE A 379 -12.00 19.89 -4.39
N ASP A 380 -12.75 20.95 -4.25
CA ASP A 380 -12.87 21.73 -3.02
C ASP A 380 -14.06 21.18 -2.22
N LEU A 381 -13.78 20.47 -1.12
CA LEU A 381 -14.80 19.82 -0.31
C LEU A 381 -15.78 20.84 0.29
N GLY A 382 -15.32 22.07 0.55
CA GLY A 382 -16.18 23.13 1.06
C GLY A 382 -17.25 23.63 0.06
N LYS A 383 -17.10 23.25 -1.22
CA LYS A 383 -18.06 23.58 -2.30
C LYS A 383 -18.97 22.42 -2.65
N LEU A 384 -18.79 21.24 -2.03
CA LEU A 384 -19.62 20.08 -2.29
C LEU A 384 -20.86 20.11 -1.38
N ASP A 385 -21.99 19.73 -1.97
CA ASP A 385 -23.20 19.46 -1.20
C ASP A 385 -23.16 18.03 -0.66
N PHE A 386 -22.86 17.89 0.62
CA PHE A 386 -22.86 16.62 1.34
C PHE A 386 -24.22 16.27 2.02
N LEU A 387 -25.28 17.03 1.72
CA LEU A 387 -26.63 16.75 2.22
C LEU A 387 -27.48 15.95 1.22
N THR A 388 -26.91 15.60 0.06
CA THR A 388 -27.59 14.76 -0.94
C THR A 388 -27.76 13.34 -0.42
N ASP A 389 -28.68 12.60 -1.03
CA ASP A 389 -29.00 11.21 -0.68
C ASP A 389 -28.26 10.16 -1.55
N LYS A 390 -27.41 10.59 -2.48
CA LYS A 390 -26.73 9.73 -3.46
C LYS A 390 -25.25 10.02 -3.56
N VAL A 391 -24.47 8.97 -3.68
CA VAL A 391 -23.06 9.05 -4.06
C VAL A 391 -22.97 9.55 -5.51
N LYS A 392 -22.08 10.51 -5.74
CA LYS A 392 -21.74 11.02 -7.08
C LYS A 392 -20.34 10.55 -7.45
N PHE A 393 -20.11 10.37 -8.75
CA PHE A 393 -18.80 9.93 -9.24
C PHE A 393 -18.21 10.94 -10.21
N ILE A 394 -16.89 11.14 -10.10
CA ILE A 394 -16.08 11.91 -11.02
C ILE A 394 -15.10 10.92 -11.65
N GLN A 395 -15.07 10.86 -12.99
CA GLN A 395 -14.13 10.00 -13.70
C GLN A 395 -12.70 10.55 -13.57
N MET A 396 -11.77 9.64 -13.36
CA MET A 396 -10.33 9.95 -13.36
C MET A 396 -9.70 9.69 -14.73
N ASP A 397 -10.50 9.80 -15.79
CA ASP A 397 -10.00 9.71 -17.15
C ASP A 397 -8.88 10.74 -17.39
N GLY A 398 -7.96 10.39 -18.26
CA GLY A 398 -6.82 11.25 -18.55
C GLY A 398 -7.23 12.55 -19.22
N GLY A 399 -8.23 12.51 -20.11
CA GLY A 399 -8.49 13.60 -21.01
C GLY A 399 -7.26 13.97 -21.85
N ILE A 400 -7.27 15.13 -22.45
CA ILE A 400 -6.11 15.68 -23.18
C ILE A 400 -5.36 16.63 -22.23
N GLN A 401 -4.07 16.35 -22.01
CA GLN A 401 -3.20 17.26 -21.26
C GLN A 401 -3.14 18.61 -21.99
N SER A 402 -3.38 19.70 -21.24
CA SER A 402 -3.32 21.04 -21.82
C SER A 402 -1.87 21.52 -21.92
N VAL A 403 -1.56 22.16 -23.05
CA VAL A 403 -0.27 22.84 -23.25
C VAL A 403 -0.55 24.32 -23.49
N LYS A 404 -0.07 25.14 -22.54
CA LYS A 404 -0.23 26.59 -22.66
C LYS A 404 0.78 27.14 -23.66
N ASP A 405 0.30 27.65 -24.79
CA ASP A 405 1.14 28.42 -25.72
C ASP A 405 1.45 29.80 -25.13
N VAL A 406 2.72 30.09 -24.93
CA VAL A 406 3.23 31.35 -24.40
C VAL A 406 4.00 32.17 -25.44
N THR A 407 3.93 31.82 -26.72
CA THR A 407 4.69 32.48 -27.81
C THR A 407 4.46 33.99 -27.83
N ASN A 408 3.23 34.41 -27.61
CA ASN A 408 2.86 35.84 -27.64
C ASN A 408 3.21 36.58 -26.34
N THR A 409 3.83 35.95 -25.36
CA THR A 409 4.28 36.61 -24.11
C THR A 409 5.74 37.11 -24.19
N ALA A 410 6.46 36.75 -25.28
CA ALA A 410 7.80 37.28 -25.57
C ALA A 410 7.72 38.83 -25.75
N LYS A 411 8.52 39.53 -24.94
CA LYS A 411 8.64 41.01 -24.97
C LYS A 411 9.90 41.41 -25.71
#